data_a8071ed4d2ebed41595a8132696d157b
#
_entry.id   a8071ed4d2ebed41595a8132696d157b
#
_cell.length_a   1.000
_cell.length_b   1.000
_cell.length_c   1.000
_cell.angle_alpha   90.00
_cell.angle_beta   90.00
_cell.angle_gamma   90.00
#
_symmetry.space_group_name_H-M   'P 1'
#
loop_
_entity.id
_entity.type
_entity.pdbx_description
1 polymer ?
#
loop_
_entity_poly.entity_id
_entity_poly.type
_entity_poly.pdbx_seq_one_letter_code
_entity_poly.pdbx_strand_id
1 'polypeptide(L)'
;CSHCGTPLWSAVNPSKRTEWVKIGEYGWVHRYGADAHLKRTKNEKVIDQLMKIAEDPDGYYPVRGAQRRYPLSTYIKKKLHGKIDGFLCDELHEYNNASGQGDAMAELYGVSKLFVGMTATLINGYSSGIFHLLYRIVPGLMLKDDKRYCKPGDFDAEYGVVENTYEIEDTEYNS
;
A
#
# COMPACT_ATOMS: atom_id res chain seq x y z
N CYS A 1 -17.96 11.15 -3.01
CA CYS A 1 -18.36 11.75 -4.30
C CYS A 1 -19.64 12.56 -4.11
N SER A 2 -19.60 13.87 -4.36
CA SER A 2 -20.78 14.77 -4.25
C SER A 2 -21.91 14.41 -5.21
N HIS A 3 -21.61 13.66 -6.28
CA HIS A 3 -22.59 13.31 -7.31
C HIS A 3 -23.37 12.02 -6.99
N CYS A 4 -22.74 11.02 -6.41
CA CYS A 4 -23.36 9.70 -6.17
C CYS A 4 -23.28 9.24 -4.71
N GLY A 5 -22.77 10.05 -3.80
CA GLY A 5 -22.61 9.70 -2.39
C GLY A 5 -21.53 8.65 -2.10
N THR A 6 -20.91 8.06 -3.13
CA THR A 6 -19.89 7.01 -2.96
C THR A 6 -18.70 7.56 -2.19
N PRO A 7 -18.26 6.91 -1.10
CA PRO A 7 -17.01 7.26 -0.44
C PRO A 7 -15.84 7.13 -1.41
N LEU A 8 -15.09 8.20 -1.62
CA LEU A 8 -13.91 8.19 -2.50
C LEU A 8 -12.74 7.39 -1.89
N TRP A 9 -12.82 7.12 -0.58
CA TRP A 9 -11.73 6.59 0.23
C TRP A 9 -12.24 5.52 1.21
N SER A 10 -12.89 4.49 0.74
CA SER A 10 -13.20 3.36 1.60
C SER A 10 -12.11 2.31 1.53
N ALA A 11 -11.60 1.90 2.68
CA ALA A 11 -10.71 0.74 2.79
C ALA A 11 -11.53 -0.55 2.72
N VAL A 12 -11.93 -0.94 1.52
CA VAL A 12 -12.66 -2.20 1.33
C VAL A 12 -11.67 -3.33 1.18
N ASN A 13 -11.73 -4.31 2.09
CA ASN A 13 -11.01 -5.56 1.92
C ASN A 13 -11.80 -6.45 0.94
N PRO A 14 -11.26 -6.74 -0.26
CA PRO A 14 -11.99 -7.50 -1.29
C PRO A 14 -12.24 -8.97 -0.89
N SER A 15 -11.55 -9.49 0.12
CA SER A 15 -11.76 -10.84 0.65
C SER A 15 -12.89 -10.93 1.67
N LYS A 16 -13.40 -9.80 2.15
CA LYS A 16 -14.56 -9.76 3.06
C LYS A 16 -15.81 -9.38 2.30
N ARG A 17 -16.97 -9.84 2.78
CA ARG A 17 -18.29 -9.45 2.32
C ARG A 17 -18.37 -7.91 2.36
N THR A 18 -18.37 -7.28 1.19
CA THR A 18 -18.31 -5.83 1.09
C THR A 18 -19.72 -5.27 0.99
N GLU A 19 -19.97 -4.11 1.56
CA GLU A 19 -21.23 -3.37 1.37
C GLU A 19 -21.40 -2.88 -0.07
N TRP A 20 -20.38 -3.05 -0.91
CA TRP A 20 -20.34 -2.56 -2.27
C TRP A 20 -20.25 -3.72 -3.27
N VAL A 21 -21.09 -3.66 -4.29
CA VAL A 21 -21.13 -4.62 -5.41
C VAL A 21 -20.69 -3.92 -6.69
N LYS A 22 -19.82 -4.56 -7.47
CA LYS A 22 -19.42 -4.06 -8.78
C LYS A 22 -20.32 -4.61 -9.88
N ILE A 23 -20.95 -3.71 -10.65
CA ILE A 23 -21.80 -4.05 -11.78
C ILE A 23 -21.06 -3.66 -13.07
N GLY A 24 -20.29 -4.60 -13.63
CA GLY A 24 -19.56 -4.40 -14.89
C GLY A 24 -18.86 -3.05 -14.99
N GLU A 25 -19.09 -2.33 -16.09
CA GLU A 25 -18.58 -0.97 -16.31
C GLU A 25 -19.44 0.14 -15.70
N TYR A 26 -20.66 -0.18 -15.26
CA TYR A 26 -21.53 0.78 -14.58
C TYR A 26 -20.90 1.32 -13.30
N GLY A 27 -20.13 0.47 -12.59
CA GLY A 27 -19.37 0.88 -11.42
C GLY A 27 -19.79 0.16 -10.15
N TRP A 28 -19.47 0.80 -9.02
CA TRP A 28 -19.74 0.25 -7.70
C TRP A 28 -21.04 0.80 -7.13
N VAL A 29 -21.86 -0.11 -6.64
CA VAL A 29 -23.18 0.19 -6.05
C VAL A 29 -23.19 -0.30 -4.62
N HIS A 30 -23.68 0.54 -3.70
CA HIS A 30 -23.91 0.11 -2.33
C HIS A 30 -25.13 -0.81 -2.27
N ARG A 31 -25.03 -1.94 -1.56
CA ARG A 31 -26.07 -2.98 -1.53
C ARG A 31 -27.43 -2.47 -1.16
N TYR A 32 -27.48 -1.67 -0.09
CA TYR A 32 -28.72 -1.10 0.45
C TYR A 32 -29.17 0.19 -0.27
N GLY A 33 -28.52 0.56 -1.35
CA GLY A 33 -28.87 1.73 -2.16
C GLY A 33 -29.04 1.40 -3.65
N ALA A 34 -29.16 0.12 -3.99
CA ALA A 34 -29.24 -0.33 -5.39
C ALA A 34 -30.48 0.22 -6.10
N ASP A 35 -31.59 0.36 -5.40
CA ASP A 35 -32.86 0.90 -5.89
C ASP A 35 -32.74 2.35 -6.38
N ALA A 36 -31.95 3.17 -5.71
CA ALA A 36 -31.69 4.56 -6.12
C ALA A 36 -30.97 4.66 -7.48
N HIS A 37 -30.29 3.61 -7.90
CA HIS A 37 -29.61 3.53 -9.18
C HIS A 37 -30.51 3.08 -10.34
N LEU A 38 -31.63 2.41 -10.07
CA LEU A 38 -32.58 1.96 -11.09
C LEU A 38 -33.10 3.10 -11.99
N LYS A 39 -33.32 4.27 -11.42
CA LYS A 39 -33.79 5.45 -12.15
C LYS A 39 -32.69 6.13 -12.99
N ARG A 40 -31.42 5.76 -12.80
CA ARG A 40 -30.26 6.43 -13.40
C ARG A 40 -29.72 5.72 -14.64
N THR A 41 -30.17 4.52 -14.92
CA THR A 41 -29.67 3.72 -16.05
C THR A 41 -30.83 3.22 -16.90
N LYS A 42 -30.58 3.11 -18.21
CA LYS A 42 -31.48 2.51 -19.18
C LYS A 42 -30.96 1.16 -19.69
N ASN A 43 -29.81 0.72 -19.21
CA ASN A 43 -29.20 -0.52 -19.63
C ASN A 43 -29.87 -1.68 -18.90
N GLU A 44 -30.64 -2.51 -19.65
CA GLU A 44 -31.41 -3.63 -19.12
C GLU A 44 -30.59 -4.61 -18.30
N LYS A 45 -29.35 -4.94 -18.72
CA LYS A 45 -28.46 -5.85 -18.00
C LYS A 45 -28.01 -5.26 -16.65
N VAL A 46 -27.86 -3.94 -16.57
CA VAL A 46 -27.53 -3.25 -15.32
C VAL A 46 -28.76 -3.19 -14.42
N ILE A 47 -29.92 -2.91 -14.98
CA ILE A 47 -31.21 -2.88 -14.26
C ILE A 47 -31.47 -4.24 -13.61
N ASP A 48 -31.33 -5.34 -14.35
CA ASP A 48 -31.53 -6.69 -13.84
C ASP A 48 -30.60 -7.01 -12.65
N GLN A 49 -29.31 -6.61 -12.75
CA GLN A 49 -28.39 -6.79 -11.64
C GLN A 49 -28.72 -5.90 -10.44
N LEU A 50 -29.13 -4.66 -10.66
CA LEU A 50 -29.57 -3.75 -9.60
C LEU A 50 -30.81 -4.27 -8.88
N MET A 51 -31.78 -4.83 -9.60
CA MET A 51 -32.97 -5.42 -9.01
C MET A 51 -32.63 -6.61 -8.13
N LYS A 52 -31.75 -7.52 -8.58
CA LYS A 52 -31.27 -8.63 -7.77
C LYS A 52 -30.59 -8.19 -6.47
N ILE A 53 -29.80 -7.11 -6.53
CA ILE A 53 -29.14 -6.57 -5.34
C ILE A 53 -30.16 -5.92 -4.41
N ALA A 54 -31.16 -5.22 -4.94
CA ALA A 54 -32.20 -4.57 -4.16
C ALA A 54 -33.13 -5.58 -3.47
N GLU A 55 -33.43 -6.71 -4.15
CA GLU A 55 -34.26 -7.78 -3.61
C GLU A 55 -33.55 -8.58 -2.50
N ASP A 56 -32.25 -8.85 -2.68
CA ASP A 56 -31.42 -9.55 -1.69
C ASP A 56 -30.11 -8.80 -1.41
N PRO A 57 -30.13 -7.71 -0.64
CA PRO A 57 -28.91 -6.94 -0.34
C PRO A 57 -27.85 -7.76 0.40
N ASP A 58 -28.25 -8.80 1.11
CA ASP A 58 -27.36 -9.68 1.87
C ASP A 58 -26.84 -10.88 1.07
N GLY A 59 -27.29 -11.03 -0.16
CA GLY A 59 -26.85 -12.05 -1.09
C GLY A 59 -25.37 -12.08 -1.35
N TYR A 60 -24.91 -13.18 -1.93
CA TYR A 60 -23.52 -13.32 -2.37
C TYR A 60 -23.34 -12.76 -3.77
N TYR A 61 -22.63 -11.65 -3.88
CA TYR A 61 -22.27 -11.02 -5.14
C TYR A 61 -20.74 -11.13 -5.32
N PRO A 62 -20.26 -11.96 -6.27
CA PRO A 62 -18.83 -12.12 -6.49
C PRO A 62 -18.21 -10.83 -7.01
N VAL A 63 -17.24 -10.31 -6.28
CA VAL A 63 -16.48 -9.13 -6.70
C VAL A 63 -15.41 -9.56 -7.70
N ARG A 64 -15.68 -9.37 -8.99
CA ARG A 64 -14.66 -9.52 -10.02
C ARG A 64 -13.81 -8.25 -10.09
N GLY A 65 -12.61 -8.34 -9.57
CA GLY A 65 -11.65 -7.25 -9.49
C GLY A 65 -11.78 -6.43 -8.20
N ALA A 66 -10.69 -6.33 -7.46
CA ALA A 66 -10.62 -5.50 -6.27
C ALA A 66 -10.80 -4.03 -6.65
N GLN A 67 -11.60 -3.31 -5.87
CA GLN A 67 -11.58 -1.85 -5.93
C GLN A 67 -10.15 -1.40 -5.64
N ARG A 68 -9.49 -0.79 -6.60
CA ARG A 68 -8.15 -0.29 -6.39
C ARG A 68 -8.22 0.86 -5.38
N ARG A 69 -7.57 0.67 -4.25
CA ARG A 69 -7.30 1.78 -3.34
C ARG A 69 -6.43 2.77 -4.10
N TYR A 70 -6.82 4.03 -4.08
CA TYR A 70 -5.97 5.09 -4.59
C TYR A 70 -5.22 5.68 -3.41
N PRO A 71 -3.93 5.41 -3.24
CA PRO A 71 -3.16 5.92 -2.12
C PRO A 71 -3.16 7.44 -2.12
N LEU A 72 -3.29 8.03 -0.94
CA LEU A 72 -3.25 9.49 -0.79
C LEU A 72 -1.94 10.07 -1.29
N SER A 73 -0.82 9.39 -1.06
CA SER A 73 0.50 9.76 -1.58
C SER A 73 0.51 9.89 -3.11
N THR A 74 -0.08 8.93 -3.81
CA THR A 74 -0.21 8.96 -5.28
C THR A 74 -1.11 10.11 -5.74
N TYR A 75 -2.18 10.42 -5.00
CA TYR A 75 -3.02 11.58 -5.30
C TYR A 75 -2.22 12.88 -5.17
N ILE A 76 -1.49 13.03 -4.06
CA ILE A 76 -0.63 14.19 -3.80
C ILE A 76 0.41 14.33 -4.91
N LYS A 77 1.09 13.24 -5.26
CA LYS A 77 2.07 13.21 -6.35
C LYS A 77 1.48 13.69 -7.67
N LYS A 78 0.27 13.28 -8.03
CA LYS A 78 -0.37 13.64 -9.30
C LYS A 78 -1.00 15.02 -9.31
N LYS A 79 -1.57 15.47 -8.19
CA LYS A 79 -2.39 16.68 -8.15
C LYS A 79 -1.74 17.86 -7.45
N LEU A 80 -0.79 17.59 -6.57
CA LEU A 80 -0.12 18.61 -5.75
C LEU A 80 1.39 18.68 -6.01
N HIS A 81 1.86 18.08 -7.09
CA HIS A 81 3.27 18.16 -7.50
C HIS A 81 3.72 19.63 -7.61
N GLY A 82 4.83 19.95 -7.00
CA GLY A 82 5.39 21.32 -6.96
C GLY A 82 4.69 22.29 -6.03
N LYS A 83 3.64 21.86 -5.29
CA LYS A 83 2.92 22.69 -4.31
C LYS A 83 3.31 22.40 -2.88
N ILE A 84 4.17 21.41 -2.63
CA ILE A 84 4.63 21.02 -1.31
C ILE A 84 6.06 21.55 -1.12
N ASP A 85 6.24 22.51 -0.23
CA ASP A 85 7.52 23.09 0.03
C ASP A 85 8.37 22.24 0.98
N GLY A 86 7.75 21.62 1.98
CA GLY A 86 8.44 20.75 2.93
C GLY A 86 7.63 19.52 3.34
N PHE A 87 8.33 18.42 3.58
CA PHE A 87 7.80 17.20 4.15
C PHE A 87 8.61 16.83 5.39
N LEU A 88 7.93 16.83 6.53
CA LEU A 88 8.48 16.36 7.80
C LEU A 88 7.97 14.93 8.03
N CYS A 89 8.88 14.00 8.22
CA CYS A 89 8.59 12.60 8.47
C CYS A 89 9.08 12.23 9.86
N ASP A 90 8.15 12.00 10.77
CA ASP A 90 8.44 11.49 12.10
C ASP A 90 8.56 9.98 12.09
N GLU A 91 9.31 9.42 13.01
CA GLU A 91 9.60 7.98 13.12
C GLU A 91 10.06 7.36 11.80
N LEU A 92 11.02 7.98 11.16
CA LEU A 92 11.51 7.64 9.83
C LEU A 92 11.89 6.16 9.69
N HIS A 93 12.33 5.51 10.77
CA HIS A 93 12.71 4.10 10.80
C HIS A 93 11.55 3.15 10.48
N GLU A 94 10.29 3.53 10.71
CA GLU A 94 9.12 2.70 10.39
C GLU A 94 8.94 2.51 8.87
N TYR A 95 9.51 3.40 8.08
CA TYR A 95 9.42 3.36 6.61
C TYR A 95 10.54 2.56 5.94
N ASN A 96 11.38 1.90 6.72
CA ASN A 96 12.50 1.13 6.18
C ASN A 96 12.12 -0.28 5.68
N ASN A 97 10.88 -0.61 5.51
CA ASN A 97 10.45 -1.91 5.01
C ASN A 97 10.06 -1.86 3.53
N ALA A 98 10.15 -2.99 2.82
CA ALA A 98 9.57 -3.16 1.49
C ALA A 98 8.02 -3.20 1.58
N SER A 99 7.41 -2.07 1.91
CA SER A 99 5.98 -1.95 2.21
C SER A 99 5.35 -0.78 1.46
N GLY A 100 4.04 -0.84 1.25
CA GLY A 100 3.29 0.26 0.66
C GLY A 100 3.35 1.56 1.47
N GLN A 101 3.61 1.48 2.77
CA GLN A 101 3.82 2.64 3.64
C GLN A 101 5.15 3.33 3.32
N GLY A 102 6.22 2.55 3.15
CA GLY A 102 7.51 3.07 2.72
C GLY A 102 7.45 3.66 1.31
N ASP A 103 6.69 3.06 0.40
CA ASP A 103 6.50 3.59 -0.96
C ASP A 103 5.72 4.91 -0.94
N ALA A 104 4.72 5.04 -0.05
CA ALA A 104 3.98 6.27 0.14
C ALA A 104 4.89 7.41 0.66
N MET A 105 5.78 7.12 1.61
CA MET A 105 6.80 8.05 2.08
C MET A 105 7.72 8.50 0.94
N ALA A 106 8.21 7.56 0.12
CA ALA A 106 9.06 7.86 -1.03
C ALA A 106 8.36 8.75 -2.07
N GLU A 107 7.06 8.55 -2.31
CA GLU A 107 6.27 9.40 -3.19
C GLU A 107 6.15 10.84 -2.66
N LEU A 108 5.95 11.00 -1.34
CA LEU A 108 5.88 12.31 -0.68
C LEU A 108 7.25 13.01 -0.67
N TYR A 109 8.31 12.27 -0.39
CA TYR A 109 9.68 12.76 -0.53
C TYR A 109 9.95 13.31 -1.93
N GLY A 110 9.61 12.56 -2.98
CA GLY A 110 9.88 12.93 -4.36
C GLY A 110 9.08 14.13 -4.90
N VAL A 111 8.05 14.59 -4.19
CA VAL A 111 7.24 15.76 -4.59
C VAL A 111 7.47 16.99 -3.72
N SER A 112 8.22 16.87 -2.63
CA SER A 112 8.55 17.96 -1.72
C SER A 112 9.91 18.59 -2.09
N LYS A 113 10.04 19.88 -1.87
CA LYS A 113 11.30 20.60 -2.11
C LYS A 113 12.30 20.41 -0.98
N LEU A 114 11.79 20.28 0.25
CA LEU A 114 12.57 20.06 1.46
C LEU A 114 12.05 18.81 2.16
N PHE A 115 12.96 17.95 2.61
CA PHE A 115 12.64 16.76 3.40
C PHE A 115 13.42 16.79 4.72
N VAL A 116 12.71 16.54 5.80
CA VAL A 116 13.30 16.35 7.13
C VAL A 116 12.74 15.06 7.70
N GLY A 117 13.62 14.07 7.89
CA GLY A 117 13.29 12.83 8.60
C GLY A 117 13.78 12.89 10.04
N MET A 118 12.92 12.50 10.97
CA MET A 118 13.21 12.46 12.40
C MET A 118 13.03 11.03 12.90
N THR A 119 13.96 10.56 13.72
CA THR A 119 13.86 9.27 14.40
C THR A 119 14.82 9.22 15.57
N ALA A 120 14.42 8.55 16.64
CA ALA A 120 15.29 8.29 17.77
C ALA A 120 16.28 7.13 17.49
N THR A 121 15.88 6.15 16.66
CA THR A 121 16.66 4.96 16.34
C THR A 121 16.67 4.74 14.83
N LEU A 122 17.74 5.11 14.15
CA LEU A 122 17.83 4.96 12.70
C LEU A 122 18.10 3.50 12.29
N ILE A 123 18.87 2.77 13.09
CA ILE A 123 19.32 1.41 12.82
C ILE A 123 18.92 0.52 14.01
N ASN A 124 18.16 -0.54 13.74
CA ASN A 124 17.67 -1.51 14.73
C ASN A 124 18.61 -2.72 14.88
N GLY A 125 19.91 -2.47 15.04
CA GLY A 125 20.91 -3.52 15.23
C GLY A 125 21.42 -4.20 13.97
N TYR A 126 20.77 -4.05 12.83
CA TYR A 126 21.20 -4.57 11.53
C TYR A 126 21.49 -3.45 10.55
N SER A 127 22.55 -3.60 9.74
CA SER A 127 22.86 -2.60 8.70
C SER A 127 21.76 -2.50 7.65
N SER A 128 21.07 -3.59 7.32
CA SER A 128 19.88 -3.60 6.47
C SER A 128 18.70 -2.80 7.05
N GLY A 129 18.75 -2.47 8.34
CA GLY A 129 17.75 -1.61 8.98
C GLY A 129 17.64 -0.18 8.40
N ILE A 130 18.53 0.23 7.50
CA ILE A 130 18.48 1.50 6.78
C ILE A 130 18.41 1.33 5.26
N PHE A 131 18.58 0.11 4.76
CA PHE A 131 18.75 -0.19 3.34
C PHE A 131 17.64 0.34 2.44
N HIS A 132 16.38 0.01 2.73
CA HIS A 132 15.24 0.44 1.92
C HIS A 132 15.03 1.94 1.99
N LEU A 133 15.37 2.55 3.12
CA LEU A 133 15.28 3.98 3.31
C LEU A 133 16.31 4.71 2.44
N LEU A 134 17.56 4.25 2.41
CA LEU A 134 18.60 4.80 1.55
C LEU A 134 18.21 4.69 0.07
N TYR A 135 17.64 3.56 -0.35
CA TYR A 135 17.16 3.41 -1.72
C TYR A 135 16.04 4.39 -2.09
N ARG A 136 15.20 4.77 -1.14
CA ARG A 136 14.11 5.73 -1.37
C ARG A 136 14.58 7.19 -1.40
N ILE A 137 15.59 7.51 -0.58
CA ILE A 137 16.06 8.89 -0.43
C ILE A 137 17.23 9.17 -1.36
N VAL A 138 18.17 8.25 -1.49
CA VAL A 138 19.42 8.42 -2.27
C VAL A 138 19.70 7.25 -3.23
N PRO A 139 18.75 6.89 -4.11
CA PRO A 139 18.89 5.72 -4.98
C PRO A 139 20.15 5.78 -5.85
N GLY A 140 20.57 6.97 -6.25
CA GLY A 140 21.75 7.16 -7.08
C GLY A 140 23.06 6.75 -6.38
N LEU A 141 23.16 6.88 -5.05
CA LEU A 141 24.29 6.40 -4.30
C LEU A 141 24.28 4.88 -4.19
N MET A 142 23.14 4.30 -3.89
CA MET A 142 22.98 2.84 -3.80
C MET A 142 23.32 2.14 -5.11
N LEU A 143 22.92 2.72 -6.24
CA LEU A 143 23.24 2.18 -7.57
C LEU A 143 24.73 2.33 -7.92
N LYS A 144 25.39 3.41 -7.54
CA LYS A 144 26.84 3.59 -7.72
C LYS A 144 27.64 2.57 -6.93
N ASP A 145 27.10 2.14 -5.81
CA ASP A 145 27.68 1.17 -4.89
C ASP A 145 27.27 -0.28 -5.24
N ASP A 146 26.75 -0.49 -6.45
CA ASP A 146 26.27 -1.76 -6.99
C ASP A 146 25.28 -2.52 -6.07
N LYS A 147 24.56 -1.79 -5.24
CA LYS A 147 23.53 -2.38 -4.38
C LYS A 147 22.25 -2.58 -5.15
N ARG A 148 21.65 -3.75 -5.04
CA ARG A 148 20.39 -4.10 -5.71
C ARG A 148 19.26 -4.09 -4.71
N TYR A 149 18.16 -3.41 -5.05
CA TYR A 149 16.98 -3.29 -4.16
C TYR A 149 16.43 -4.64 -3.66
N CYS A 150 16.54 -5.69 -4.46
CA CYS A 150 16.08 -7.04 -4.11
C CYS A 150 17.07 -7.85 -3.26
N LYS A 151 18.24 -7.29 -2.92
CA LYS A 151 19.31 -8.01 -2.21
C LYS A 151 19.83 -7.22 -1.00
N PRO A 152 19.02 -7.02 0.05
CA PRO A 152 19.47 -6.34 1.26
C PRO A 152 20.61 -7.07 1.97
N GLY A 153 20.71 -8.40 1.83
CA GLY A 153 21.79 -9.19 2.42
C GLY A 153 23.19 -8.84 1.89
N ASP A 154 23.31 -8.39 0.63
CA ASP A 154 24.60 -7.92 0.09
C ASP A 154 25.05 -6.63 0.80
N PHE A 155 24.09 -5.83 1.27
CA PHE A 155 24.39 -4.64 2.07
C PHE A 155 24.83 -4.99 3.49
N ASP A 156 24.19 -5.99 4.12
CA ASP A 156 24.59 -6.48 5.43
C ASP A 156 25.99 -7.11 5.39
N ALA A 157 26.32 -7.86 4.35
CA ALA A 157 27.62 -8.48 4.20
C ALA A 157 28.77 -7.46 4.07
N GLU A 158 28.48 -6.29 3.50
CA GLU A 158 29.52 -5.27 3.26
C GLU A 158 29.61 -4.23 4.39
N TYR A 159 28.47 -3.82 4.93
CA TYR A 159 28.39 -2.75 5.92
C TYR A 159 28.08 -3.24 7.34
N GLY A 160 27.76 -4.53 7.50
CA GLY A 160 27.50 -5.16 8.79
C GLY A 160 28.65 -6.02 9.28
N VAL A 161 28.61 -6.34 10.56
CA VAL A 161 29.44 -7.42 11.14
C VAL A 161 28.59 -8.68 11.14
N VAL A 162 28.96 -9.67 10.33
CA VAL A 162 28.23 -10.94 10.26
C VAL A 162 28.89 -11.93 11.22
N GLU A 163 28.18 -12.27 12.30
CA GLU A 163 28.58 -13.36 13.21
C GLU A 163 27.83 -14.63 12.83
N ASN A 164 28.57 -15.69 12.47
CA ASN A 164 28.00 -16.99 12.23
C ASN A 164 27.99 -17.78 13.55
N THR A 165 26.83 -17.92 14.16
CA THR A 165 26.62 -18.80 15.31
C THR A 165 26.26 -20.21 14.82
N TYR A 166 27.08 -21.19 15.15
CA TYR A 166 26.78 -22.60 14.91
C TYR A 166 26.22 -23.19 16.19
N GLU A 167 24.99 -23.67 16.17
CA GLU A 167 24.48 -24.56 17.22
C GLU A 167 25.06 -25.94 16.98
N ILE A 168 25.88 -26.43 17.92
CA ILE A 168 26.34 -27.82 17.94
C ILE A 168 25.22 -28.62 18.62
N GLU A 169 24.45 -29.37 17.85
CA GLU A 169 23.57 -30.39 18.42
C GLU A 169 24.44 -31.49 19.04
N ASP A 170 24.45 -31.52 20.37
CA ASP A 170 25.00 -32.65 21.12
C ASP A 170 24.13 -33.88 20.84
N THR A 171 24.56 -34.72 19.93
CA THR A 171 23.99 -36.05 19.75
C THR A 171 24.39 -36.90 21.00
N GLU A 172 23.49 -37.00 21.98
CA GLU A 172 23.61 -38.00 23.03
C GLU A 172 23.63 -39.37 22.38
N TYR A 173 24.80 -39.98 22.40
CA TYR A 173 24.97 -41.41 22.17
C TYR A 173 24.38 -42.15 23.39
N ASN A 174 23.16 -42.65 23.26
CA ASN A 174 22.64 -43.67 24.17
C ASN A 174 23.34 -44.98 23.83
N SER A 175 24.28 -45.37 24.69
CA SER A 175 24.86 -46.71 24.80
C SER A 175 24.00 -47.63 25.66
#